data_30620f07e2d9e7681d2d23ce2a74ee51
#
_entry.id   30620f07e2d9e7681d2d23ce2a74ee51
#
_cell.length_a   1.000
_cell.length_b   1.000
_cell.length_c   1.000
_cell.angle_alpha   90.00
_cell.angle_beta   90.00
_cell.angle_gamma   90.00
#
_symmetry.space_group_name_H-M   'P 1'
#
loop_
_entity.id
_entity.type
_entity.pdbx_description
1 polymer ?
#
loop_
_entity_poly.entity_id
_entity_poly.type
_entity_poly.pdbx_seq_one_letter_code
_entity_poly.pdbx_strand_id
1 'polypeptide(L)'
;MNKDTVDEAIDLYVTERMAKGKQLAITHFLACIYLKQQHWEIAEAMRRIRGMTRYYIDLTKVTVNPFKGPEVAWFGAMINIAIYALVLIYLNEQRTLGIMLLSGALANGWYLVHCALTKWCELHVRLAIYLEIVQITEHELETL
;
A
#
# COMPACT_ATOMS: atom_id res chain seq x y z
N MET A 1 -6.73 -26.66 -0.24
CA MET A 1 -7.31 -25.30 -0.27
C MET A 1 -7.12 -24.70 -1.66
N ASN A 2 -8.18 -24.23 -2.31
CA ASN A 2 -8.11 -23.61 -3.64
C ASN A 2 -7.47 -22.21 -3.52
N LYS A 3 -6.94 -21.64 -4.63
CA LYS A 3 -6.32 -20.30 -4.67
C LYS A 3 -7.28 -19.22 -4.10
N ASP A 4 -8.55 -19.28 -4.50
CA ASP A 4 -9.57 -18.31 -4.07
C ASP A 4 -9.79 -18.32 -2.54
N THR A 5 -9.68 -19.49 -1.91
CA THR A 5 -9.82 -19.63 -0.43
C THR A 5 -8.60 -19.09 0.33
N VAL A 6 -7.40 -19.12 -0.28
CA VAL A 6 -6.19 -18.54 0.32
C VAL A 6 -6.28 -17.02 0.30
N ASP A 7 -6.67 -16.47 -0.87
CA ASP A 7 -6.84 -15.03 -1.05
C ASP A 7 -7.94 -14.48 -0.11
N GLU A 8 -9.06 -15.21 0.01
CA GLU A 8 -10.14 -14.87 0.96
C GLU A 8 -9.65 -14.81 2.41
N ALA A 9 -8.81 -15.77 2.84
CA ALA A 9 -8.27 -15.79 4.20
C ALA A 9 -7.30 -14.62 4.45
N ILE A 10 -6.48 -14.28 3.46
CA ILE A 10 -5.56 -13.13 3.54
C ILE A 10 -6.35 -11.81 3.60
N ASP A 11 -7.34 -11.64 2.71
CA ASP A 11 -8.18 -10.44 2.67
C ASP A 11 -9.03 -10.28 3.93
N LEU A 12 -9.53 -11.38 4.48
CA LEU A 12 -10.24 -11.39 5.76
C LEU A 12 -9.33 -10.84 6.87
N TYR A 13 -8.10 -11.38 6.97
CA TYR A 13 -7.15 -10.92 7.97
C TYR A 13 -6.82 -9.42 7.80
N VAL A 14 -6.52 -8.98 6.58
CA VAL A 14 -6.19 -7.57 6.30
C VAL A 14 -7.35 -6.66 6.70
N THR A 15 -8.57 -7.01 6.32
CA THR A 15 -9.78 -6.22 6.61
C THR A 15 -10.05 -6.15 8.11
N GLU A 16 -10.01 -7.29 8.80
CA GLU A 16 -10.25 -7.32 10.24
C GLU A 16 -9.14 -6.68 11.05
N ARG A 17 -7.88 -6.80 10.59
CA ARG A 17 -6.73 -6.16 11.22
C ARG A 17 -6.84 -4.64 11.24
N MET A 18 -7.32 -4.08 10.11
CA MET A 18 -7.57 -2.63 10.01
C MET A 18 -8.79 -2.17 10.81
N ALA A 19 -9.84 -3.01 10.88
CA ALA A 19 -11.10 -2.63 11.52
C ALA A 19 -11.15 -2.91 13.03
N LYS A 20 -10.64 -4.06 13.47
CA LYS A 20 -10.86 -4.60 14.83
C LYS A 20 -9.58 -4.77 15.65
N GLY A 21 -8.41 -4.58 15.03
CA GLY A 21 -7.12 -4.72 15.69
C GLY A 21 -6.51 -6.13 15.62
N LYS A 22 -5.27 -6.28 16.13
CA LYS A 22 -4.41 -7.46 15.91
C LYS A 22 -4.97 -8.74 16.53
N GLN A 23 -5.37 -8.70 17.79
CA GLN A 23 -5.76 -9.90 18.56
C GLN A 23 -6.99 -10.59 17.94
N LEU A 24 -8.04 -9.82 17.63
CA LEU A 24 -9.27 -10.35 17.01
C LEU A 24 -9.03 -10.88 15.60
N ALA A 25 -8.21 -10.17 14.81
CA ALA A 25 -7.86 -10.61 13.47
C ALA A 25 -7.11 -11.95 13.48
N ILE A 26 -6.15 -12.17 14.39
CA ILE A 26 -5.43 -13.43 14.54
C ILE A 26 -6.42 -14.55 14.92
N THR A 27 -7.28 -14.32 15.92
CA THR A 27 -8.23 -15.35 16.37
C THR A 27 -9.17 -15.77 15.25
N HIS A 28 -9.73 -14.83 14.49
CA HIS A 28 -10.63 -15.14 13.39
C HIS A 28 -9.91 -15.80 12.20
N PHE A 29 -8.70 -15.36 11.90
CA PHE A 29 -7.87 -15.94 10.85
C PHE A 29 -7.55 -17.41 11.15
N LEU A 30 -7.05 -17.70 12.34
CA LEU A 30 -6.75 -19.06 12.76
C LEU A 30 -8.05 -19.92 12.83
N ALA A 31 -9.12 -19.38 13.42
CA ALA A 31 -10.41 -20.09 13.45
C ALA A 31 -10.92 -20.43 12.04
N CYS A 32 -10.78 -19.50 11.08
CA CYS A 32 -11.17 -19.76 9.69
C CYS A 32 -10.39 -20.94 9.08
N ILE A 33 -9.08 -21.02 9.33
CA ILE A 33 -8.23 -22.08 8.80
C ILE A 33 -8.54 -23.42 9.51
N TYR A 34 -8.59 -23.43 10.83
CA TYR A 34 -8.84 -24.65 11.61
C TYR A 34 -10.25 -25.21 11.42
N LEU A 35 -11.27 -24.39 11.17
CA LEU A 35 -12.64 -24.85 10.91
C LEU A 35 -12.88 -25.31 9.48
N LYS A 36 -12.17 -24.73 8.50
CA LYS A 36 -12.35 -25.06 7.07
C LYS A 36 -11.49 -26.24 6.60
N GLN A 37 -10.44 -26.63 7.36
CA GLN A 37 -9.48 -27.64 6.95
C GLN A 37 -9.48 -28.85 7.88
N GLN A 38 -9.23 -30.04 7.30
CA GLN A 38 -8.98 -31.23 8.09
C GLN A 38 -7.58 -31.17 8.72
N HIS A 39 -7.39 -31.79 9.86
CA HIS A 39 -6.19 -31.65 10.69
C HIS A 39 -4.87 -31.86 9.92
N TRP A 40 -4.83 -32.82 8.99
CA TRP A 40 -3.63 -33.08 8.16
C TRP A 40 -3.38 -32.04 7.05
N GLU A 41 -4.40 -31.28 6.67
CA GLU A 41 -4.31 -30.26 5.61
C GLU A 41 -3.92 -28.88 6.13
N ILE A 42 -3.94 -28.69 7.46
CA ILE A 42 -3.67 -27.38 8.09
C ILE A 42 -2.25 -26.92 7.77
N ALA A 43 -1.24 -27.79 7.93
CA ALA A 43 0.15 -27.44 7.63
C ALA A 43 0.35 -27.06 6.16
N GLU A 44 -0.32 -27.76 5.23
CA GLU A 44 -0.27 -27.42 3.81
C GLU A 44 -0.97 -26.09 3.51
N ALA A 45 -2.13 -25.85 4.13
CA ALA A 45 -2.85 -24.59 4.02
C ALA A 45 -1.98 -23.41 4.51
N MET A 46 -1.34 -23.56 5.66
CA MET A 46 -0.43 -22.54 6.21
C MET A 46 0.77 -22.28 5.29
N ARG A 47 1.37 -23.33 4.70
CA ARG A 47 2.47 -23.17 3.72
C ARG A 47 2.02 -22.41 2.47
N ARG A 48 0.81 -22.69 1.97
CA ARG A 48 0.25 -21.99 0.80
C ARG A 48 -0.05 -20.52 1.10
N ILE A 49 -0.67 -20.24 2.25
CA ILE A 49 -0.93 -18.86 2.70
C ILE A 49 0.40 -18.10 2.83
N ARG A 50 1.41 -18.68 3.49
CA ARG A 50 2.74 -18.08 3.60
C ARG A 50 3.37 -17.80 2.24
N GLY A 51 3.31 -18.75 1.29
CA GLY A 51 3.85 -18.57 -0.06
C GLY A 51 3.17 -17.43 -0.81
N MET A 52 1.84 -17.38 -0.75
CA MET A 52 1.06 -16.33 -1.41
C MET A 52 1.29 -14.96 -0.78
N THR A 53 1.36 -14.91 0.56
CA THR A 53 1.64 -13.66 1.28
C THR A 53 3.03 -13.14 0.96
N ARG A 54 4.06 -14.00 0.85
CA ARG A 54 5.40 -13.59 0.40
C ARG A 54 5.39 -13.02 -1.02
N TYR A 55 4.62 -13.62 -1.93
CA TYR A 55 4.43 -13.07 -3.27
C TYR A 55 3.82 -11.67 -3.22
N TYR A 56 2.78 -11.43 -2.38
CA TYR A 56 2.19 -10.10 -2.20
C TYR A 56 3.16 -9.10 -1.58
N ILE A 57 4.03 -9.53 -0.65
CA ILE A 57 5.10 -8.70 -0.11
C ILE A 57 6.04 -8.23 -1.21
N ASP A 58 6.50 -9.15 -2.05
CA ASP A 58 7.43 -8.81 -3.13
C ASP A 58 6.78 -7.90 -4.18
N LEU A 59 5.53 -8.17 -4.56
CA LEU A 59 4.75 -7.31 -5.44
C LEU A 59 4.58 -5.90 -4.85
N THR A 60 4.24 -5.82 -3.57
CA THR A 60 4.05 -4.54 -2.87
C THR A 60 5.36 -3.76 -2.81
N LYS A 61 6.50 -4.42 -2.51
CA LYS A 61 7.82 -3.78 -2.48
C LYS A 61 8.21 -3.15 -3.83
N VAL A 62 7.87 -3.81 -4.94
CA VAL A 62 8.11 -3.26 -6.29
C VAL A 62 7.23 -2.04 -6.55
N THR A 63 5.99 -2.07 -6.07
CA THR A 63 5.00 -0.99 -6.28
C THR A 63 5.23 0.22 -5.37
N VAL A 64 5.82 0.00 -4.19
CA VAL A 64 6.12 1.06 -3.18
C VAL A 64 7.21 2.03 -3.64
N ASN A 65 7.87 1.82 -4.78
CA ASN A 65 8.90 2.76 -5.23
C ASN A 65 8.26 4.10 -5.67
N PRO A 66 8.34 5.18 -4.84
CA PRO A 66 7.66 6.44 -5.11
C PRO A 66 8.19 7.16 -6.36
N PHE A 67 9.39 6.77 -6.83
CA PHE A 67 10.05 7.42 -7.98
C PHE A 67 9.73 6.78 -9.33
N LYS A 68 8.89 5.73 -9.38
CA LYS A 68 8.50 5.05 -10.62
C LYS A 68 7.04 5.31 -11.04
N GLY A 69 6.28 6.06 -10.26
CA GLY A 69 4.88 6.36 -10.55
C GLY A 69 4.70 7.51 -11.54
N PRO A 70 3.55 7.59 -12.22
CA PRO A 70 3.20 8.72 -13.08
C PRO A 70 3.15 10.05 -12.30
N GLU A 71 2.99 9.99 -10.97
CA GLU A 71 2.98 11.14 -10.07
C GLU A 71 4.29 11.95 -10.16
N VAL A 72 5.41 11.28 -10.39
CA VAL A 72 6.72 11.95 -10.53
C VAL A 72 6.78 12.82 -11.79
N ALA A 73 6.23 12.33 -12.91
CA ALA A 73 6.16 13.11 -14.14
C ALA A 73 5.28 14.36 -13.96
N TRP A 74 4.12 14.20 -13.29
CA TRP A 74 3.24 15.32 -12.97
C TRP A 74 3.91 16.33 -12.03
N PHE A 75 4.63 15.86 -11.03
CA PHE A 75 5.37 16.73 -10.11
C PHE A 75 6.46 17.51 -10.85
N GLY A 76 7.19 16.87 -11.76
CA GLY A 76 8.14 17.52 -12.64
C GLY A 76 7.51 18.61 -13.53
N ALA A 77 6.31 18.33 -14.07
CA ALA A 77 5.57 19.33 -14.85
C ALA A 77 5.17 20.56 -14.01
N MET A 78 4.70 20.34 -12.75
CA MET A 78 4.37 21.44 -11.84
C MET A 78 5.58 22.31 -11.50
N ILE A 79 6.77 21.71 -11.30
CA ILE A 79 8.01 22.46 -11.08
C ILE A 79 8.34 23.33 -12.30
N ASN A 80 8.22 22.79 -13.53
CA ASN A 80 8.48 23.58 -14.74
C ASN A 80 7.50 24.76 -14.88
N ILE A 81 6.21 24.54 -14.59
CA ILE A 81 5.20 25.62 -14.60
C ILE A 81 5.54 26.69 -13.55
N ALA A 82 5.98 26.29 -12.35
CA ALA A 82 6.36 27.21 -11.29
C ALA A 82 7.59 28.06 -11.70
N ILE A 83 8.59 27.43 -12.33
CA ILE A 83 9.79 28.15 -12.85
C ILE A 83 9.35 29.16 -13.90
N TYR A 84 8.52 28.77 -14.87
CA TYR A 84 8.01 29.66 -15.91
C TYR A 84 7.23 30.83 -15.31
N ALA A 85 6.36 30.55 -14.32
CA ALA A 85 5.61 31.57 -13.60
C ALA A 85 6.53 32.59 -12.90
N LEU A 86 7.62 32.16 -12.28
CA LEU A 86 8.61 33.03 -11.65
C LEU A 86 9.29 33.93 -12.68
N VAL A 87 9.63 33.41 -13.86
CA VAL A 87 10.20 34.21 -14.96
C VAL A 87 9.24 35.32 -15.40
N LEU A 88 7.94 35.00 -15.57
CA LEU A 88 6.92 35.98 -15.93
C LEU A 88 6.76 37.08 -14.87
N ILE A 89 6.84 36.73 -13.58
CA ILE A 89 6.76 37.67 -12.47
C ILE A 89 8.01 38.59 -12.49
N TYR A 90 9.19 38.02 -12.73
CA TYR A 90 10.46 38.76 -12.74
C TYR A 90 10.52 39.76 -13.91
N LEU A 91 10.09 39.37 -15.12
CA LEU A 91 10.08 40.23 -16.30
C LEU A 91 9.03 41.33 -16.24
N ASN A 92 8.11 41.28 -15.28
CA ASN A 92 7.04 42.26 -15.00
C ASN A 92 6.07 42.54 -16.16
N GLU A 93 6.21 41.90 -17.31
CA GLU A 93 5.33 42.10 -18.47
C GLU A 93 3.94 41.48 -18.27
N GLN A 94 3.87 40.34 -17.56
CA GLN A 94 2.62 39.60 -17.29
C GLN A 94 2.56 39.11 -15.83
N ARG A 95 2.85 40.02 -14.89
CA ARG A 95 2.97 39.68 -13.46
C ARG A 95 1.74 38.97 -12.89
N THR A 96 0.55 39.41 -13.27
CA THR A 96 -0.71 38.82 -12.79
C THR A 96 -0.85 37.37 -13.26
N LEU A 97 -0.54 37.08 -14.53
CA LEU A 97 -0.54 35.73 -15.08
C LEU A 97 0.49 34.85 -14.37
N GLY A 98 1.69 35.35 -14.12
CA GLY A 98 2.71 34.63 -13.37
C GLY A 98 2.27 34.26 -11.96
N ILE A 99 1.62 35.18 -11.23
CA ILE A 99 1.08 34.91 -9.90
C ILE A 99 -0.03 33.83 -9.95
N MET A 100 -0.92 33.88 -10.92
CA MET A 100 -1.98 32.87 -11.09
C MET A 100 -1.40 31.50 -11.40
N LEU A 101 -0.42 31.38 -12.29
CA LEU A 101 0.24 30.13 -12.62
C LEU A 101 1.02 29.57 -11.44
N LEU A 102 1.73 30.42 -10.69
CA LEU A 102 2.48 29.99 -9.52
C LEU A 102 1.55 29.46 -8.43
N SER A 103 0.48 30.16 -8.13
CA SER A 103 -0.52 29.70 -7.13
C SER A 103 -1.19 28.40 -7.55
N GLY A 104 -1.52 28.26 -8.83
CA GLY A 104 -2.07 27.01 -9.38
C GLY A 104 -1.08 25.86 -9.30
N ALA A 105 0.19 26.09 -9.65
CA ALA A 105 1.24 25.07 -9.57
C ALA A 105 1.49 24.62 -8.12
N LEU A 106 1.51 25.56 -7.17
CA LEU A 106 1.68 25.24 -5.75
C LEU A 106 0.49 24.44 -5.19
N ALA A 107 -0.73 24.85 -5.49
CA ALA A 107 -1.94 24.14 -5.03
C ALA A 107 -2.00 22.72 -5.59
N ASN A 108 -1.76 22.54 -6.89
CA ASN A 108 -1.73 21.21 -7.51
C ASN A 108 -0.55 20.37 -7.02
N GLY A 109 0.64 20.97 -6.85
CA GLY A 109 1.80 20.29 -6.29
C GLY A 109 1.54 19.78 -4.88
N TRP A 110 0.93 20.58 -4.03
CA TRP A 110 0.51 20.17 -2.69
C TRP A 110 -0.48 19.00 -2.71
N TYR A 111 -1.50 19.07 -3.58
CA TYR A 111 -2.47 17.99 -3.76
C TYR A 111 -1.80 16.68 -4.20
N LEU A 112 -0.86 16.74 -5.16
CA LEU A 112 -0.12 15.56 -5.62
C LEU A 112 0.73 14.94 -4.50
N VAL A 113 1.42 15.77 -3.71
CA VAL A 113 2.19 15.29 -2.55
C VAL A 113 1.29 14.62 -1.53
N HIS A 114 0.14 15.23 -1.22
CA HIS A 114 -0.83 14.64 -0.29
C HIS A 114 -1.34 13.27 -0.78
N CYS A 115 -1.74 13.17 -2.06
CA CYS A 115 -2.17 11.91 -2.65
C CYS A 115 -1.07 10.84 -2.64
N ALA A 116 0.17 11.22 -2.97
CA ALA A 116 1.31 10.31 -2.96
C ALA A 116 1.61 9.79 -1.56
N LEU A 117 1.61 10.67 -0.54
CA LEU A 117 1.82 10.30 0.86
C LEU A 117 0.72 9.36 1.37
N THR A 118 -0.54 9.63 1.05
CA THR A 118 -1.65 8.78 1.48
C THR A 118 -1.52 7.37 0.90
N LYS A 119 -1.27 7.24 -0.40
CA LYS A 119 -1.03 5.96 -1.06
C LYS A 119 0.19 5.23 -0.47
N TRP A 120 1.27 5.95 -0.23
CA TRP A 120 2.48 5.40 0.34
C TRP A 120 2.26 4.86 1.76
N CYS A 121 1.56 5.62 2.61
CA CYS A 121 1.19 5.16 3.94
C CYS A 121 0.29 3.90 3.88
N GLU A 122 -0.70 3.86 3.01
CA GLU A 122 -1.58 2.70 2.84
C GLU A 122 -0.80 1.45 2.43
N LEU A 123 0.12 1.57 1.46
CA LEU A 123 0.96 0.47 1.00
C LEU A 123 1.89 -0.05 2.11
N HIS A 124 2.46 0.85 2.93
CA HIS A 124 3.29 0.44 4.08
C HIS A 124 2.49 -0.28 5.16
N VAL A 125 1.27 0.17 5.44
CA VAL A 125 0.38 -0.52 6.38
C VAL A 125 0.05 -1.92 5.87
N ARG A 126 -0.31 -2.07 4.59
CA ARG A 126 -0.57 -3.39 3.99
C ARG A 126 0.67 -4.29 4.03
N LEU A 127 1.85 -3.75 3.73
CA LEU A 127 3.11 -4.49 3.82
C LEU A 127 3.37 -5.00 5.24
N ALA A 128 3.16 -4.16 6.25
CA ALA A 128 3.30 -4.55 7.65
C ALA A 128 2.32 -5.67 8.03
N ILE A 129 1.07 -5.61 7.56
CA ILE A 129 0.06 -6.65 7.80
C ILE A 129 0.45 -7.97 7.13
N TYR A 130 0.96 -7.94 5.89
CA TYR A 130 1.45 -9.15 5.22
C TYR A 130 2.63 -9.78 5.95
N LEU A 131 3.55 -8.99 6.48
CA LEU A 131 4.65 -9.50 7.32
C LEU A 131 4.12 -10.15 8.61
N GLU A 132 3.07 -9.59 9.23
CA GLU A 132 2.40 -10.23 10.38
C GLU A 132 1.82 -11.59 10.01
N ILE A 133 1.16 -11.74 8.86
CA ILE A 133 0.61 -13.04 8.39
C ILE A 133 1.73 -14.06 8.23
N VAL A 134 2.87 -13.68 7.65
CA VAL A 134 4.01 -14.58 7.50
C VAL A 134 4.52 -15.05 8.86
N GLN A 135 4.65 -14.15 9.84
CA GLN A 135 5.08 -14.49 11.20
C GLN A 135 4.10 -15.44 11.90
N ILE A 136 2.79 -15.19 11.78
CA ILE A 136 1.75 -16.05 12.35
C ILE A 136 1.82 -17.45 11.74
N THR A 137 1.91 -17.54 10.41
CA THR A 137 1.96 -18.83 9.71
C THR A 137 3.26 -19.60 9.97
N GLU A 138 4.38 -18.92 10.20
CA GLU A 138 5.64 -19.54 10.61
C GLU A 138 5.55 -20.10 12.03
N HIS A 139 5.04 -19.32 12.96
CA HIS A 139 4.85 -19.75 14.35
C HIS A 139 3.92 -20.96 14.46
N GLU A 140 2.79 -20.95 13.74
CA GLU A 140 1.86 -22.09 13.73
C GLU A 140 2.50 -23.34 13.08
N LEU A 141 3.32 -23.17 12.03
CA LEU A 141 4.01 -24.30 11.40
C LEU A 141 5.12 -24.92 12.28
N GLU A 142 5.68 -24.15 13.22
CA GLU A 142 6.66 -24.67 14.20
C GLU A 142 5.99 -25.43 15.35
N THR A 143 4.70 -25.18 15.59
CA THR A 143 3.93 -25.80 16.68
C THR A 143 3.13 -27.03 16.23
N LEU A 144 2.98 -27.26 14.93
CA LEU A 144 2.33 -28.43 14.31
C LEU A 144 3.30 -29.56 14.09
#